data_425b9645ff9c0e9d97e7ea9bbee21adc
#
_entry.id   425b9645ff9c0e9d97e7ea9bbee21adc
#
_cell.length_a   1.000
_cell.length_b   1.000
_cell.length_c   1.000
_cell.angle_alpha   90.00
_cell.angle_beta   90.00
_cell.angle_gamma   90.00
#
_symmetry.space_group_name_H-M   'P 1'
#
loop_
_entity.id
_entity.type
_entity.pdbx_description
1 polymer ?
#
loop_
_entity_poly.entity_id
_entity_poly.type
_entity_poly.pdbx_seq_one_letter_code
_entity_poly.pdbx_strand_id
1 'polypeptide(L)'
;MRKSVAVMIGLLVLAVATLAGPGPAAAQKEVVIGLQCDRTGATQTVGVKLCPGYHDYVRLVNSKGGIEGYKIKAIEIDHEYKVPQGMEAYERHKKEGAVLISIYGTPHTQALTQKLTEDRIPGTSPGFGTSAAADGTKYPYIFPIAATYWSQGAVGVKFAKAQLGGSLKGKKIAYLFYDNPAGREPLPILEDLAAQEGFQLKVFAVPPPGIEMGAQALDIAQRYRADFVIAHLFGRSPSVSIKELKRVGFPLRKVVSMVWGASEADVEAAGGGAVAEGYYGMQFAGVGSDYPVLNEIRAMYKKEGKEPPAEMASTVFYNRGVLIAAVHIEAIRNALKAKPGGTITGADVKAGFEKIKGFTLGGLVPPLEITALDHEGGGWVQIFQIRGGKWMKATEWDKAYPEVLAKHIKEAGAKK
;
A
#
# COMPACT_ATOMS: atom_id res chain seq x y z
N MET A 1 -102.27 -27.30 -10.95
CA MET A 1 -101.57 -26.83 -9.76
C MET A 1 -100.35 -27.72 -9.49
N ARG A 2 -99.18 -27.36 -9.97
CA ARG A 2 -97.88 -27.97 -9.53
C ARG A 2 -96.83 -26.85 -9.53
N LYS A 3 -96.29 -26.58 -8.40
CA LYS A 3 -95.23 -25.60 -8.19
C LYS A 3 -93.86 -26.25 -8.48
N SER A 4 -93.14 -25.71 -9.43
CA SER A 4 -91.75 -26.09 -9.68
C SER A 4 -90.77 -25.28 -8.78
N VAL A 5 -89.95 -25.94 -8.01
CA VAL A 5 -88.89 -25.34 -7.22
C VAL A 5 -87.63 -25.46 -8.07
N ALA A 6 -87.03 -24.35 -8.40
CA ALA A 6 -85.71 -24.26 -9.05
C ALA A 6 -84.63 -24.21 -7.97
N VAL A 7 -83.75 -25.20 -7.99
CA VAL A 7 -82.58 -25.22 -7.13
C VAL A 7 -81.40 -24.57 -7.89
N MET A 8 -80.95 -23.41 -7.40
CA MET A 8 -79.75 -22.75 -7.85
C MET A 8 -78.51 -23.30 -7.12
N ILE A 9 -77.68 -24.03 -7.85
CA ILE A 9 -76.36 -24.50 -7.34
C ILE A 9 -75.39 -23.37 -7.66
N GLY A 10 -74.94 -22.64 -6.58
CA GLY A 10 -73.87 -21.68 -6.69
C GLY A 10 -72.49 -22.37 -6.57
N LEU A 11 -71.70 -22.37 -7.64
CA LEU A 11 -70.29 -22.77 -7.64
C LEU A 11 -69.46 -21.69 -6.91
N LEU A 12 -68.97 -22.04 -5.73
CA LEU A 12 -67.97 -21.25 -4.99
C LEU A 12 -66.59 -21.62 -5.50
N VAL A 13 -65.99 -20.77 -6.38
CA VAL A 13 -64.60 -20.90 -6.81
C VAL A 13 -63.73 -20.31 -5.72
N LEU A 14 -63.09 -21.17 -4.92
CA LEU A 14 -62.08 -20.80 -3.90
C LEU A 14 -60.78 -20.49 -4.62
N ALA A 15 -60.44 -19.21 -4.84
CA ALA A 15 -59.12 -18.79 -5.31
C ALA A 15 -58.11 -18.93 -4.18
N VAL A 16 -57.31 -20.01 -4.21
CA VAL A 16 -56.15 -20.19 -3.34
C VAL A 16 -55.04 -19.27 -3.86
N ALA A 17 -54.93 -18.06 -3.33
CA ALA A 17 -53.80 -17.21 -3.52
C ALA A 17 -52.59 -17.83 -2.75
N THR A 18 -51.70 -18.53 -3.43
CA THR A 18 -50.42 -18.96 -2.88
C THR A 18 -49.60 -17.71 -2.60
N LEU A 19 -49.56 -17.28 -1.34
CA LEU A 19 -48.56 -16.35 -0.82
C LEU A 19 -47.19 -17.03 -0.94
N ALA A 20 -46.52 -16.81 -2.05
CA ALA A 20 -45.08 -17.08 -2.16
C ALA A 20 -44.40 -16.11 -1.21
N GLY A 21 -44.19 -16.52 0.04
CA GLY A 21 -43.31 -15.81 0.96
C GLY A 21 -41.93 -15.67 0.32
N PRO A 22 -41.18 -14.59 0.65
CA PRO A 22 -39.80 -14.47 0.17
C PRO A 22 -39.07 -15.75 0.59
N GLY A 23 -38.60 -16.50 -0.43
CA GLY A 23 -37.75 -17.67 -0.19
C GLY A 23 -36.59 -17.29 0.71
N PRO A 24 -36.02 -18.22 1.48
CA PRO A 24 -34.87 -17.92 2.34
C PRO A 24 -33.83 -17.21 1.48
N ALA A 25 -33.48 -15.98 1.86
CA ALA A 25 -32.44 -15.23 1.19
C ALA A 25 -31.19 -16.11 1.19
N ALA A 26 -30.76 -16.56 0.01
CA ALA A 26 -29.57 -17.39 -0.11
C ALA A 26 -28.44 -16.67 0.62
N ALA A 27 -27.83 -17.32 1.60
CA ALA A 27 -26.76 -16.73 2.39
C ALA A 27 -25.72 -16.17 1.40
N GLN A 28 -25.52 -14.85 1.45
CA GLN A 28 -24.64 -14.17 0.52
C GLN A 28 -23.23 -14.72 0.71
N LYS A 29 -22.66 -15.26 -0.36
CA LYS A 29 -21.30 -15.81 -0.34
C LYS A 29 -20.30 -14.73 0.03
N GLU A 30 -19.31 -15.04 0.85
CA GLU A 30 -18.26 -14.11 1.28
C GLU A 30 -16.87 -14.60 0.85
N VAL A 31 -15.97 -13.67 0.58
CA VAL A 31 -14.53 -13.89 0.44
C VAL A 31 -13.83 -13.13 1.56
N VAL A 32 -13.02 -13.85 2.34
CA VAL A 32 -12.33 -13.30 3.50
C VAL A 32 -10.92 -12.85 3.13
N ILE A 33 -10.55 -11.64 3.55
CA ILE A 33 -9.21 -11.07 3.49
C ILE A 33 -8.72 -10.83 4.90
N GLY A 34 -7.52 -11.31 5.24
CA GLY A 34 -6.82 -10.92 6.45
C GLY A 34 -6.16 -9.55 6.27
N LEU A 35 -6.52 -8.58 7.08
CA LEU A 35 -5.92 -7.23 7.07
C LEU A 35 -5.11 -7.02 8.34
N GLN A 36 -3.79 -6.98 8.21
CA GLN A 36 -2.89 -6.55 9.27
C GLN A 36 -2.79 -5.03 9.26
N CYS A 37 -2.82 -4.42 10.42
CA CYS A 37 -2.70 -2.97 10.59
C CYS A 37 -1.86 -2.66 11.83
N ASP A 38 -1.30 -1.46 11.89
CA ASP A 38 -0.73 -0.88 13.10
C ASP A 38 -1.55 0.35 13.52
N ARG A 39 -2.41 0.18 14.50
CA ARG A 39 -3.26 1.26 15.03
C ARG A 39 -2.68 1.91 16.28
N THR A 40 -1.85 1.19 17.03
CA THR A 40 -1.41 1.59 18.37
C THR A 40 0.11 1.52 18.57
N GLY A 41 0.84 0.93 17.62
CA GLY A 41 2.28 0.69 17.73
C GLY A 41 3.16 1.79 17.10
N ALA A 42 4.37 1.39 16.73
CA ALA A 42 5.44 2.31 16.31
C ALA A 42 5.14 3.08 15.02
N THR A 43 4.28 2.56 14.14
CA THR A 43 3.89 3.18 12.87
C THR A 43 2.42 3.56 12.82
N GLN A 44 1.77 3.73 13.96
CA GLN A 44 0.34 4.10 14.07
C GLN A 44 -0.01 5.36 13.26
N THR A 45 0.89 6.32 13.12
CA THR A 45 0.69 7.54 12.31
C THR A 45 0.34 7.23 10.85
N VAL A 46 0.77 6.09 10.35
CA VAL A 46 0.41 5.55 9.03
C VAL A 46 -0.88 4.74 9.11
N GLY A 47 -0.94 3.75 10.00
CA GLY A 47 -2.02 2.76 10.04
C GLY A 47 -3.39 3.36 10.32
N VAL A 48 -3.47 4.36 11.21
CA VAL A 48 -4.74 5.05 11.53
C VAL A 48 -5.35 5.80 10.33
N LYS A 49 -4.58 6.05 9.27
CA LYS A 49 -5.02 6.74 8.05
C LYS A 49 -5.14 5.81 6.85
N LEU A 50 -4.24 4.84 6.74
CA LEU A 50 -4.21 3.89 5.63
C LEU A 50 -5.35 2.86 5.73
N CYS A 51 -5.53 2.25 6.90
CA CYS A 51 -6.50 1.16 7.06
C CYS A 51 -7.96 1.62 6.90
N PRO A 52 -8.38 2.85 7.28
CA PRO A 52 -9.71 3.36 6.89
C PRO A 52 -9.92 3.42 5.39
N GLY A 53 -8.92 3.85 4.60
CA GLY A 53 -8.99 3.85 3.13
C GLY A 53 -9.21 2.45 2.56
N TYR A 54 -8.56 1.44 3.15
CA TYR A 54 -8.78 0.04 2.79
C TYR A 54 -10.23 -0.39 3.03
N HIS A 55 -10.75 -0.14 4.23
CA HIS A 55 -12.12 -0.50 4.59
C HIS A 55 -13.16 0.23 3.76
N ASP A 56 -12.95 1.51 3.46
CA ASP A 56 -13.88 2.30 2.67
C ASP A 56 -13.98 1.80 1.23
N TYR A 57 -12.86 1.32 0.65
CA TYR A 57 -12.93 0.71 -0.68
C TYR A 57 -13.67 -0.64 -0.65
N VAL A 58 -13.42 -1.49 0.35
CA VAL A 58 -14.18 -2.74 0.56
C VAL A 58 -15.68 -2.44 0.72
N ARG A 59 -16.02 -1.44 1.50
CA ARG A 59 -17.41 -0.99 1.73
C ARG A 59 -18.03 -0.45 0.45
N LEU A 60 -17.31 0.35 -0.33
CA LEU A 60 -17.75 0.83 -1.65
C LEU A 60 -18.10 -0.33 -2.58
N VAL A 61 -17.23 -1.31 -2.71
CA VAL A 61 -17.45 -2.50 -3.53
C VAL A 61 -18.68 -3.27 -3.04
N ASN A 62 -18.78 -3.49 -1.74
CA ASN A 62 -19.92 -4.18 -1.14
C ASN A 62 -21.23 -3.42 -1.31
N SER A 63 -21.23 -2.09 -1.27
CA SER A 63 -22.43 -1.26 -1.52
C SER A 63 -22.94 -1.38 -2.95
N LYS A 64 -22.06 -1.73 -3.90
CA LYS A 64 -22.38 -1.99 -5.31
C LYS A 64 -22.77 -3.45 -5.60
N GLY A 65 -22.95 -4.29 -4.57
CA GLY A 65 -23.35 -5.70 -4.73
C GLY A 65 -22.22 -6.70 -4.51
N GLY A 66 -20.98 -6.24 -4.30
CA GLY A 66 -19.79 -7.10 -4.14
C GLY A 66 -19.12 -7.41 -5.48
N ILE A 67 -18.44 -8.54 -5.55
CA ILE A 67 -17.67 -9.00 -6.71
C ILE A 67 -18.19 -10.37 -7.16
N GLU A 68 -18.65 -10.49 -8.40
CA GLU A 68 -19.13 -11.75 -8.99
C GLU A 68 -20.14 -12.49 -8.07
N GLY A 69 -21.00 -11.71 -7.35
CA GLY A 69 -21.98 -12.24 -6.40
C GLY A 69 -21.46 -12.51 -4.99
N TYR A 70 -20.21 -12.21 -4.70
CA TYR A 70 -19.61 -12.39 -3.37
C TYR A 70 -19.41 -11.04 -2.67
N LYS A 71 -19.65 -10.99 -1.37
CA LYS A 71 -19.19 -9.87 -0.51
C LYS A 71 -17.74 -10.08 -0.10
N ILE A 72 -17.04 -8.99 0.12
CA ILE A 72 -15.69 -9.01 0.67
C ILE A 72 -15.76 -8.74 2.17
N LYS A 73 -15.14 -9.60 2.96
CA LYS A 73 -14.98 -9.45 4.40
C LYS A 73 -13.52 -9.23 4.73
N ALA A 74 -13.14 -8.00 5.05
CA ALA A 74 -11.81 -7.69 5.55
C ALA A 74 -11.80 -7.80 7.08
N ILE A 75 -10.98 -8.70 7.62
CA ILE A 75 -10.81 -8.89 9.06
C ILE A 75 -9.53 -8.18 9.47
N GLU A 76 -9.66 -7.02 10.10
CA GLU A 76 -8.52 -6.24 10.59
C GLU A 76 -8.06 -6.77 11.96
N ILE A 77 -6.74 -6.89 12.12
CA ILE A 77 -6.09 -7.14 13.40
C ILE A 77 -4.95 -6.14 13.56
N ASP A 78 -4.99 -5.38 14.65
CA ASP A 78 -3.89 -4.51 15.09
C ASP A 78 -2.77 -5.37 15.69
N HIS A 79 -1.60 -5.36 15.08
CA HIS A 79 -0.43 -6.11 15.55
C HIS A 79 0.62 -5.24 16.24
N GLU A 80 0.30 -3.95 16.47
CA GLU A 80 1.16 -2.99 17.19
C GLU A 80 2.59 -2.87 16.60
N TYR A 81 2.77 -3.20 15.32
CA TYR A 81 4.06 -3.33 14.63
C TYR A 81 5.04 -4.32 15.29
N LYS A 82 4.51 -5.33 16.00
CA LYS A 82 5.29 -6.39 16.65
C LYS A 82 5.18 -7.70 15.86
N VAL A 83 6.34 -8.29 15.47
CA VAL A 83 6.36 -9.49 14.64
C VAL A 83 5.61 -10.67 15.27
N PRO A 84 5.74 -10.99 16.58
CA PRO A 84 4.96 -12.07 17.18
C PRO A 84 3.45 -11.88 17.04
N GLN A 85 2.93 -10.67 17.26
CA GLN A 85 1.51 -10.34 17.09
C GLN A 85 1.07 -10.45 15.62
N GLY A 86 1.94 -10.04 14.66
CA GLY A 86 1.68 -10.22 13.24
C GLY A 86 1.61 -11.69 12.81
N MET A 87 2.43 -12.55 13.41
CA MET A 87 2.38 -14.00 13.20
C MET A 87 1.09 -14.60 13.78
N GLU A 88 0.69 -14.20 14.99
CA GLU A 88 -0.59 -14.61 15.59
C GLU A 88 -1.79 -14.14 14.75
N ALA A 89 -1.77 -12.87 14.29
CA ALA A 89 -2.79 -12.34 13.40
C ALA A 89 -2.94 -13.17 12.13
N TYR A 90 -1.82 -13.60 11.53
CA TYR A 90 -1.83 -14.49 10.38
C TYR A 90 -2.55 -15.81 10.66
N GLU A 91 -2.23 -16.48 11.76
CA GLU A 91 -2.87 -17.76 12.11
C GLU A 91 -4.39 -17.59 12.37
N ARG A 92 -4.80 -16.47 12.97
CA ARG A 92 -6.21 -16.14 13.15
C ARG A 92 -6.91 -15.89 11.80
N HIS A 93 -6.29 -15.10 10.90
CA HIS A 93 -6.84 -14.87 9.57
C HIS A 93 -7.00 -16.18 8.78
N LYS A 94 -6.00 -17.06 8.84
CA LYS A 94 -6.05 -18.38 8.21
C LYS A 94 -7.21 -19.22 8.76
N LYS A 95 -7.40 -19.24 10.08
CA LYS A 95 -8.52 -19.94 10.74
C LYS A 95 -9.89 -19.39 10.32
N GLU A 96 -9.98 -18.07 10.07
CA GLU A 96 -11.19 -17.41 9.56
C GLU A 96 -11.41 -17.63 8.04
N GLY A 97 -10.54 -18.39 7.38
CA GLY A 97 -10.66 -18.72 5.96
C GLY A 97 -10.17 -17.62 5.01
N ALA A 98 -9.25 -16.77 5.46
CA ALA A 98 -8.66 -15.74 4.59
C ALA A 98 -7.93 -16.37 3.41
N VAL A 99 -8.24 -15.92 2.20
CA VAL A 99 -7.61 -16.36 0.94
C VAL A 99 -6.48 -15.44 0.50
N LEU A 100 -6.26 -14.36 1.23
CA LEU A 100 -5.26 -13.31 0.98
C LEU A 100 -4.95 -12.60 2.30
N ILE A 101 -3.68 -12.24 2.48
CA ILE A 101 -3.23 -11.42 3.62
C ILE A 101 -2.68 -10.09 3.13
N SER A 102 -3.30 -9.00 3.56
CA SER A 102 -2.70 -7.66 3.50
C SER A 102 -1.71 -7.53 4.65
N ILE A 103 -0.43 -7.74 4.38
CA ILE A 103 0.62 -7.65 5.39
C ILE A 103 0.92 -6.17 5.65
N TYR A 104 1.33 -5.85 6.87
CA TYR A 104 1.74 -4.51 7.22
C TYR A 104 3.15 -4.52 7.83
N GLY A 105 4.14 -4.07 7.05
CA GLY A 105 5.52 -3.90 7.47
C GLY A 105 6.50 -4.98 6.99
N THR A 106 7.70 -4.55 6.64
CA THR A 106 8.79 -5.40 6.11
C THR A 106 9.18 -6.55 7.05
N PRO A 107 9.36 -6.34 8.39
CA PRO A 107 9.70 -7.45 9.29
C PRO A 107 8.64 -8.56 9.30
N HIS A 108 7.36 -8.17 9.21
CA HIS A 108 6.23 -9.10 9.16
C HIS A 108 6.21 -9.88 7.85
N THR A 109 6.46 -9.20 6.71
CA THR A 109 6.57 -9.85 5.40
C THR A 109 7.68 -10.90 5.41
N GLN A 110 8.86 -10.56 5.91
CA GLN A 110 9.99 -11.48 6.00
C GLN A 110 9.68 -12.70 6.88
N ALA A 111 9.06 -12.48 8.04
CA ALA A 111 8.68 -13.56 8.96
C ALA A 111 7.59 -14.48 8.39
N LEU A 112 6.67 -13.95 7.57
CA LEU A 112 5.55 -14.70 7.00
C LEU A 112 5.88 -15.39 5.68
N THR A 113 6.97 -15.03 5.00
CA THR A 113 7.27 -15.46 3.63
C THR A 113 7.20 -16.97 3.44
N GLN A 114 7.81 -17.74 4.35
CA GLN A 114 7.81 -19.20 4.26
C GLN A 114 6.40 -19.77 4.49
N LYS A 115 5.70 -19.34 5.55
CA LYS A 115 4.35 -19.81 5.90
C LYS A 115 3.34 -19.54 4.79
N LEU A 116 3.39 -18.36 4.17
CA LEU A 116 2.51 -18.01 3.06
C LEU A 116 2.70 -18.95 1.87
N THR A 117 3.95 -19.35 1.60
CA THR A 117 4.26 -20.31 0.53
C THR A 117 3.77 -21.72 0.89
N GLU A 118 4.00 -22.19 2.10
CA GLU A 118 3.55 -23.51 2.59
C GLU A 118 2.02 -23.62 2.60
N ASP A 119 1.33 -22.59 3.09
CA ASP A 119 -0.12 -22.53 3.19
C ASP A 119 -0.80 -22.16 1.85
N ARG A 120 -0.04 -21.76 0.86
CA ARG A 120 -0.53 -21.25 -0.45
C ARG A 120 -1.52 -20.10 -0.32
N ILE A 121 -1.24 -19.17 0.58
CA ILE A 121 -2.02 -17.95 0.78
C ILE A 121 -1.16 -16.76 0.34
N PRO A 122 -1.56 -15.97 -0.68
CA PRO A 122 -0.79 -14.82 -1.09
C PRO A 122 -0.78 -13.73 -0.02
N GLY A 123 0.40 -13.15 0.21
CA GLY A 123 0.61 -11.99 1.04
C GLY A 123 1.10 -10.81 0.20
N THR A 124 0.72 -9.59 0.58
CA THR A 124 1.14 -8.39 -0.15
C THR A 124 1.91 -7.43 0.74
N SER A 125 2.87 -6.74 0.13
CA SER A 125 3.70 -5.73 0.80
C SER A 125 3.85 -4.45 -0.03
N PRO A 126 2.74 -3.74 -0.33
CA PRO A 126 2.72 -2.61 -1.26
C PRO A 126 3.59 -1.44 -0.80
N GLY A 127 4.59 -1.08 -1.62
CA GLY A 127 5.47 0.06 -1.35
C GLY A 127 6.49 -0.16 -0.23
N PHE A 128 6.71 -1.43 0.21
CA PHE A 128 7.73 -1.78 1.19
C PHE A 128 8.42 -3.12 0.83
N GLY A 129 9.19 -3.71 1.73
CA GLY A 129 9.92 -4.95 1.52
C GLY A 129 9.03 -6.20 1.69
N THR A 130 9.44 -7.36 1.18
CA THR A 130 10.83 -7.60 0.69
C THR A 130 10.92 -7.37 -0.82
N SER A 131 11.87 -6.54 -1.24
CA SER A 131 12.02 -6.15 -2.66
C SER A 131 12.42 -7.32 -3.55
N ALA A 132 13.18 -8.28 -3.04
CA ALA A 132 13.55 -9.51 -3.74
C ALA A 132 12.33 -10.32 -4.21
N ALA A 133 11.18 -10.13 -3.55
CA ALA A 133 9.93 -10.80 -3.91
C ALA A 133 9.29 -10.27 -5.21
N ALA A 134 9.91 -9.28 -5.86
CA ALA A 134 9.61 -8.96 -7.26
C ALA A 134 9.81 -10.18 -8.18
N ASP A 135 10.74 -11.12 -7.86
CA ASP A 135 10.84 -12.40 -8.53
C ASP A 135 9.74 -13.37 -8.07
N GLY A 136 8.63 -13.41 -8.80
CA GLY A 136 7.50 -14.29 -8.51
C GLY A 136 7.82 -15.78 -8.61
N THR A 137 8.89 -16.16 -9.32
CA THR A 137 9.31 -17.56 -9.41
C THR A 137 9.90 -18.08 -8.11
N LYS A 138 10.58 -17.22 -7.35
CA LYS A 138 11.23 -17.54 -6.09
C LYS A 138 10.37 -17.23 -4.87
N TYR A 139 9.49 -16.24 -5.00
CA TYR A 139 8.55 -15.82 -3.96
C TYR A 139 7.10 -15.91 -4.45
N PRO A 140 6.62 -17.13 -4.79
CA PRO A 140 5.36 -17.29 -5.52
C PRO A 140 4.12 -16.79 -4.77
N TYR A 141 4.21 -16.56 -3.47
CA TYR A 141 3.11 -16.10 -2.64
C TYR A 141 3.35 -14.75 -1.95
N ILE A 142 4.36 -13.98 -2.40
CA ILE A 142 4.59 -12.61 -1.95
C ILE A 142 4.46 -11.64 -3.13
N PHE A 143 3.69 -10.57 -2.95
CA PHE A 143 3.43 -9.55 -3.97
C PHE A 143 3.79 -8.16 -3.43
N PRO A 144 5.02 -7.66 -3.70
CA PRO A 144 5.46 -6.32 -3.29
C PRO A 144 4.94 -5.26 -4.28
N ILE A 145 3.65 -5.12 -4.35
CA ILE A 145 2.93 -4.32 -5.34
C ILE A 145 3.36 -2.86 -5.34
N ALA A 146 3.35 -2.24 -6.49
CA ALA A 146 3.55 -0.83 -6.83
C ALA A 146 5.03 -0.42 -6.93
N ALA A 147 5.76 -0.23 -5.85
CA ALA A 147 7.17 0.17 -5.88
C ALA A 147 7.91 -0.36 -4.65
N THR A 148 8.82 -1.29 -4.85
CA THR A 148 9.69 -1.82 -3.78
C THR A 148 10.66 -0.75 -3.27
N TYR A 149 11.30 -1.00 -2.14
CA TYR A 149 12.35 -0.12 -1.64
C TYR A 149 13.56 -0.04 -2.58
N TRP A 150 13.82 -1.10 -3.35
CA TRP A 150 14.87 -1.06 -4.37
C TRP A 150 14.50 -0.10 -5.50
N SER A 151 13.29 -0.18 -6.02
CA SER A 151 12.78 0.75 -7.04
C SER A 151 12.77 2.20 -6.53
N GLN A 152 12.34 2.41 -5.28
CA GLN A 152 12.37 3.73 -4.64
C GLN A 152 13.79 4.27 -4.46
N GLY A 153 14.73 3.44 -3.99
CA GLY A 153 16.13 3.81 -3.85
C GLY A 153 16.76 4.22 -5.19
N ALA A 154 16.50 3.42 -6.23
CA ALA A 154 16.96 3.69 -7.59
C ALA A 154 16.42 5.04 -8.13
N VAL A 155 15.11 5.30 -7.98
CA VAL A 155 14.52 6.59 -8.37
C VAL A 155 15.09 7.74 -7.52
N GLY A 156 15.36 7.51 -6.23
CA GLY A 156 15.99 8.50 -5.35
C GLY A 156 17.37 8.93 -5.83
N VAL A 157 18.19 8.00 -6.29
CA VAL A 157 19.52 8.30 -6.87
C VAL A 157 19.39 9.04 -8.19
N LYS A 158 18.49 8.61 -9.09
CA LYS A 158 18.20 9.32 -10.36
C LYS A 158 17.73 10.75 -10.11
N PHE A 159 16.85 10.94 -9.13
CA PHE A 159 16.35 12.25 -8.75
C PHE A 159 17.47 13.14 -8.18
N ALA A 160 18.30 12.62 -7.26
CA ALA A 160 19.45 13.36 -6.73
C ALA A 160 20.41 13.78 -7.88
N LYS A 161 20.65 12.90 -8.85
CA LYS A 161 21.45 13.21 -10.05
C LYS A 161 20.89 14.39 -10.83
N ALA A 162 19.58 14.42 -11.06
CA ALA A 162 18.90 15.53 -11.73
C ALA A 162 19.01 16.84 -10.92
N GLN A 163 18.80 16.78 -9.60
CA GLN A 163 18.87 17.95 -8.72
C GLN A 163 20.31 18.51 -8.59
N LEU A 164 21.33 17.70 -8.83
CA LEU A 164 22.74 18.06 -8.72
C LEU A 164 23.41 18.36 -10.08
N GLY A 165 22.62 18.63 -11.12
CA GLY A 165 23.12 19.08 -12.42
C GLY A 165 23.50 17.95 -13.39
N GLY A 166 22.93 16.76 -13.22
CA GLY A 166 23.02 15.63 -14.17
C GLY A 166 24.21 14.70 -13.95
N SER A 167 25.06 14.94 -12.93
CA SER A 167 26.18 14.07 -12.56
C SER A 167 26.30 13.93 -11.05
N LEU A 168 26.56 12.68 -10.58
CA LEU A 168 26.83 12.40 -9.19
C LEU A 168 28.34 12.19 -8.90
N LYS A 169 29.19 12.20 -9.93
CA LYS A 169 30.64 11.97 -9.77
C LYS A 169 31.24 12.92 -8.72
N GLY A 170 31.80 12.33 -7.66
CA GLY A 170 32.41 13.07 -6.54
C GLY A 170 31.43 13.74 -5.57
N LYS A 171 30.11 13.65 -5.80
CA LYS A 171 29.09 14.17 -4.89
C LYS A 171 28.98 13.32 -3.63
N LYS A 172 28.49 13.93 -2.55
CA LYS A 172 28.29 13.32 -1.24
C LYS A 172 26.78 13.11 -0.99
N ILE A 173 26.33 11.87 -1.05
CA ILE A 173 24.94 11.51 -0.78
C ILE A 173 24.84 10.87 0.60
N ALA A 174 23.97 11.43 1.43
CA ALA A 174 23.64 10.85 2.73
C ALA A 174 22.39 9.97 2.61
N TYR A 175 22.46 8.76 3.14
CA TYR A 175 21.28 7.92 3.35
C TYR A 175 20.92 7.92 4.82
N LEU A 176 19.83 8.59 5.19
CA LEU A 176 19.30 8.69 6.55
C LEU A 176 18.15 7.71 6.72
N PHE A 177 18.30 6.70 7.59
CA PHE A 177 17.32 5.63 7.66
C PHE A 177 17.01 5.18 9.10
N TYR A 178 15.79 4.72 9.31
CA TYR A 178 15.37 4.07 10.55
C TYR A 178 16.02 2.70 10.66
N ASP A 179 16.75 2.43 11.74
CA ASP A 179 17.60 1.24 11.88
C ASP A 179 16.80 -0.02 12.21
N ASN A 180 16.20 -0.58 11.17
CA ASN A 180 15.52 -1.86 11.20
C ASN A 180 15.61 -2.56 9.82
N PRO A 181 15.05 -3.77 9.62
CA PRO A 181 15.10 -4.46 8.34
C PRO A 181 14.59 -3.62 7.16
N ALA A 182 13.52 -2.84 7.33
CA ALA A 182 13.00 -1.97 6.27
C ALA A 182 14.00 -0.89 5.86
N GLY A 183 14.58 -0.17 6.85
CA GLY A 183 15.54 0.89 6.60
C GLY A 183 16.84 0.41 5.96
N ARG A 184 17.23 -0.84 6.22
CA ARG A 184 18.44 -1.45 5.66
C ARG A 184 18.28 -2.02 4.26
N GLU A 185 17.05 -2.29 3.84
CA GLU A 185 16.76 -2.99 2.59
C GLU A 185 17.26 -2.27 1.33
N PRO A 186 17.22 -0.94 1.18
CA PRO A 186 17.75 -0.23 0.02
C PRO A 186 19.28 -0.21 -0.09
N LEU A 187 20.02 -0.52 0.99
CA LEU A 187 21.48 -0.37 1.03
C LEU A 187 22.21 -1.03 -0.15
N PRO A 188 21.95 -2.29 -0.51
CA PRO A 188 22.67 -2.93 -1.62
C PRO A 188 22.52 -2.19 -2.95
N ILE A 189 21.32 -1.64 -3.22
CA ILE A 189 21.06 -0.84 -4.42
C ILE A 189 21.79 0.49 -4.37
N LEU A 190 21.76 1.17 -3.23
CA LEU A 190 22.43 2.45 -3.06
C LEU A 190 23.95 2.33 -3.15
N GLU A 191 24.54 1.25 -2.63
CA GLU A 191 25.96 0.96 -2.70
C GLU A 191 26.41 0.64 -4.14
N ASP A 192 25.65 -0.19 -4.87
CA ASP A 192 25.93 -0.50 -6.28
C ASP A 192 25.84 0.76 -7.14
N LEU A 193 24.79 1.57 -6.95
CA LEU A 193 24.62 2.83 -7.67
C LEU A 193 25.68 3.87 -7.28
N ALA A 194 26.18 3.85 -6.04
CA ALA A 194 27.26 4.73 -5.63
C ALA A 194 28.55 4.41 -6.42
N ALA A 195 28.84 3.13 -6.57
CA ALA A 195 29.99 2.68 -7.38
C ALA A 195 29.79 3.04 -8.86
N GLN A 196 28.60 2.79 -9.42
CA GLN A 196 28.29 3.02 -10.84
C GLN A 196 28.32 4.51 -11.20
N GLU A 197 27.71 5.37 -10.39
CA GLU A 197 27.59 6.83 -10.64
C GLU A 197 28.75 7.64 -10.07
N GLY A 198 29.64 7.02 -9.29
CA GLY A 198 30.86 7.63 -8.76
C GLY A 198 30.59 8.62 -7.61
N PHE A 199 29.53 8.48 -6.84
CA PHE A 199 29.29 9.30 -5.65
C PHE A 199 29.76 8.64 -4.36
N GLN A 200 30.02 9.47 -3.36
CA GLN A 200 30.31 9.01 -2.01
C GLN A 200 29.00 8.78 -1.26
N LEU A 201 28.71 7.55 -0.88
CA LEU A 201 27.56 7.23 -0.03
C LEU A 201 28.00 7.17 1.43
N LYS A 202 27.30 7.90 2.31
CA LYS A 202 27.44 7.72 3.76
C LYS A 202 26.08 7.44 4.37
N VAL A 203 26.00 6.37 5.17
CA VAL A 203 24.79 5.93 5.83
C VAL A 203 24.69 6.50 7.24
N PHE A 204 23.49 6.90 7.64
CA PHE A 204 23.17 7.48 8.93
C PHE A 204 21.99 6.73 9.53
N ALA A 205 22.30 5.77 10.39
CA ALA A 205 21.30 4.97 11.07
C ALA A 205 20.65 5.77 12.21
N VAL A 206 19.35 5.71 12.30
CA VAL A 206 18.55 6.29 13.39
C VAL A 206 17.99 5.15 14.22
N PRO A 207 18.47 4.93 15.45
CA PRO A 207 17.98 3.84 16.27
C PRO A 207 16.51 4.03 16.68
N PRO A 208 15.76 2.93 16.88
CA PRO A 208 14.43 3.00 17.46
C PRO A 208 14.43 3.71 18.82
N PRO A 209 13.41 4.50 19.15
CA PRO A 209 12.15 4.75 18.43
C PRO A 209 12.21 5.86 17.37
N GLY A 210 13.38 6.35 16.98
CA GLY A 210 13.57 7.28 15.87
C GLY A 210 13.17 8.73 16.18
N ILE A 211 13.22 9.15 17.45
CA ILE A 211 12.82 10.48 17.90
C ILE A 211 14.03 11.39 18.25
N GLU A 212 15.22 10.85 18.16
CA GLU A 212 16.48 11.58 18.42
C GLU A 212 17.38 11.48 17.19
N MET A 213 17.61 12.58 16.49
CA MET A 213 18.40 12.66 15.26
C MET A 213 19.33 13.87 15.20
N GLY A 214 19.50 14.61 16.30
CA GLY A 214 20.30 15.82 16.31
C GLY A 214 21.76 15.57 15.88
N ALA A 215 22.34 14.45 16.31
CA ALA A 215 23.70 14.07 15.94
C ALA A 215 23.81 13.74 14.44
N GLN A 216 22.89 12.93 13.91
CA GLN A 216 22.86 12.58 12.48
C GLN A 216 22.67 13.83 11.61
N ALA A 217 21.74 14.71 11.97
CA ALA A 217 21.49 15.96 11.24
C ALA A 217 22.73 16.86 11.22
N LEU A 218 23.41 17.01 12.37
CA LEU A 218 24.64 17.79 12.48
C LEU A 218 25.77 17.18 11.62
N ASP A 219 25.94 15.86 11.69
CA ASP A 219 26.92 15.16 10.88
C ASP A 219 26.67 15.30 9.39
N ILE A 220 25.41 15.16 8.95
CA ILE A 220 25.00 15.34 7.54
C ILE A 220 25.35 16.77 7.07
N ALA A 221 24.98 17.78 7.86
CA ALA A 221 25.10 19.17 7.44
C ALA A 221 26.53 19.71 7.55
N GLN A 222 27.25 19.41 8.61
CA GLN A 222 28.50 20.09 8.95
C GLN A 222 29.75 19.23 8.75
N ARG A 223 29.74 17.97 9.17
CA ARG A 223 30.92 17.11 9.10
C ARG A 223 31.04 16.41 7.75
N TYR A 224 29.98 15.70 7.33
CA TYR A 224 29.94 15.05 6.02
C TYR A 224 29.72 16.07 4.90
N ARG A 225 28.95 17.12 5.14
CA ARG A 225 28.56 18.17 4.16
C ARG A 225 27.91 17.53 2.94
N ALA A 226 26.81 16.82 3.17
CA ALA A 226 26.08 16.16 2.11
C ALA A 226 25.60 17.12 1.03
N ASP A 227 25.75 16.74 -0.23
CA ASP A 227 25.17 17.45 -1.36
C ASP A 227 23.66 17.18 -1.48
N PHE A 228 23.23 15.96 -1.10
CA PHE A 228 21.84 15.53 -1.11
C PHE A 228 21.59 14.45 -0.05
N VAL A 229 20.33 14.35 0.43
CA VAL A 229 19.89 13.35 1.39
C VAL A 229 18.75 12.51 0.79
N ILE A 230 18.90 11.20 0.83
CA ILE A 230 17.82 10.24 0.63
C ILE A 230 17.42 9.75 2.01
N ALA A 231 16.18 10.00 2.44
CA ALA A 231 15.68 9.62 3.75
C ALA A 231 14.72 8.43 3.65
N HIS A 232 14.93 7.42 4.49
CA HIS A 232 14.01 6.29 4.62
C HIS A 232 13.58 6.12 6.07
N LEU A 233 12.59 6.88 6.43
CA LEU A 233 12.08 7.03 7.78
C LEU A 233 10.58 6.76 7.79
N PHE A 234 10.04 6.39 8.93
CA PHE A 234 8.61 6.12 9.12
C PHE A 234 8.20 6.29 10.58
N GLY A 235 6.89 6.23 10.86
CA GLY A 235 6.35 6.52 12.18
C GLY A 235 6.55 8.00 12.54
N ARG A 236 7.22 8.29 13.66
CA ARG A 236 7.49 9.67 14.12
C ARG A 236 8.77 10.26 13.55
N SER A 237 9.65 9.42 13.01
CA SER A 237 10.98 9.82 12.55
C SER A 237 11.01 10.86 11.41
N PRO A 238 10.10 10.83 10.41
CA PRO A 238 10.11 11.80 9.33
C PRO A 238 9.96 13.24 9.81
N SER A 239 9.00 13.49 10.70
CA SER A 239 8.77 14.83 11.26
C SER A 239 9.95 15.33 12.09
N VAL A 240 10.61 14.44 12.81
CA VAL A 240 11.84 14.75 13.57
C VAL A 240 12.97 15.10 12.60
N SER A 241 13.14 14.33 11.50
CA SER A 241 14.20 14.59 10.52
C SER A 241 14.05 15.94 9.84
N ILE A 242 12.83 16.33 9.49
CA ILE A 242 12.54 17.65 8.91
C ILE A 242 12.93 18.76 9.86
N LYS A 243 12.54 18.67 11.14
CA LYS A 243 12.89 19.64 12.19
C LYS A 243 14.39 19.75 12.39
N GLU A 244 15.07 18.62 12.58
CA GLU A 244 16.48 18.59 12.92
C GLU A 244 17.36 19.05 11.74
N LEU A 245 17.10 18.62 10.51
CA LEU A 245 17.82 19.09 9.32
C LEU A 245 17.63 20.60 9.14
N LYS A 246 16.41 21.12 9.30
CA LYS A 246 16.17 22.56 9.27
C LYS A 246 16.88 23.31 10.38
N ARG A 247 16.87 22.78 11.59
CA ARG A 247 17.52 23.39 12.78
C ARG A 247 19.03 23.57 12.58
N VAL A 248 19.69 22.61 11.91
CA VAL A 248 21.12 22.69 11.60
C VAL A 248 21.43 23.45 10.31
N GLY A 249 20.42 24.06 9.68
CA GLY A 249 20.57 24.86 8.46
C GLY A 249 20.73 24.05 7.17
N PHE A 250 20.41 22.74 7.19
CA PHE A 250 20.45 21.94 5.97
C PHE A 250 19.24 22.24 5.09
N PRO A 251 19.42 22.57 3.80
CA PRO A 251 18.32 22.98 2.92
C PRO A 251 17.40 21.80 2.61
N LEU A 252 16.11 21.86 3.00
CA LEU A 252 15.15 20.77 2.77
C LEU A 252 14.90 20.47 1.28
N ARG A 253 15.16 21.43 0.37
CA ARG A 253 15.17 21.18 -1.10
C ARG A 253 16.27 20.23 -1.57
N LYS A 254 17.14 19.79 -0.68
CA LYS A 254 18.16 18.76 -0.90
C LYS A 254 17.82 17.45 -0.19
N VAL A 255 16.57 17.26 0.22
CA VAL A 255 16.11 16.06 0.92
C VAL A 255 14.94 15.44 0.18
N VAL A 256 15.05 14.17 -0.19
CA VAL A 256 13.93 13.36 -0.68
C VAL A 256 13.66 12.22 0.27
N SER A 257 12.43 12.09 0.72
CA SER A 257 11.99 10.93 1.51
C SER A 257 11.44 9.84 0.62
N MET A 258 11.76 8.61 0.96
CA MET A 258 11.03 7.45 0.47
C MET A 258 9.59 7.47 1.01
N VAL A 259 8.75 6.64 0.43
CA VAL A 259 7.28 6.77 0.49
C VAL A 259 6.67 6.87 1.89
N TRP A 260 7.27 6.30 2.94
CA TRP A 260 6.66 6.27 4.27
C TRP A 260 6.96 7.50 5.14
N GLY A 261 7.82 8.38 4.70
CA GLY A 261 8.12 9.67 5.35
C GLY A 261 7.67 10.88 4.53
N ALA A 262 6.64 10.74 3.72
CA ALA A 262 6.23 11.70 2.71
C ALA A 262 4.71 11.96 2.72
N SER A 263 4.14 12.26 3.91
CA SER A 263 2.71 12.49 4.07
C SER A 263 2.40 13.86 4.66
N GLU A 264 1.14 14.25 4.57
CA GLU A 264 0.60 15.46 5.22
C GLU A 264 0.80 15.41 6.73
N ALA A 265 0.64 14.22 7.34
CA ALA A 265 0.82 14.04 8.78
C ALA A 265 2.27 14.27 9.22
N ASP A 266 3.25 13.86 8.41
CA ASP A 266 4.68 14.11 8.70
C ASP A 266 4.99 15.60 8.66
N VAL A 267 4.44 16.30 7.67
CA VAL A 267 4.59 17.76 7.50
C VAL A 267 3.96 18.52 8.67
N GLU A 268 2.73 18.16 9.03
CA GLU A 268 2.01 18.78 10.15
C GLU A 268 2.75 18.56 11.47
N ALA A 269 3.16 17.33 11.76
CA ALA A 269 3.92 16.99 12.96
C ALA A 269 5.31 17.66 12.98
N ALA A 270 5.88 18.01 11.82
CA ALA A 270 7.10 18.81 11.74
C ALA A 270 6.92 20.29 12.08
N GLY A 271 5.69 20.78 12.19
CA GLY A 271 5.36 22.19 12.45
C GLY A 271 4.75 22.88 11.23
N GLY A 272 4.22 22.11 10.29
CA GLY A 272 3.47 22.58 9.14
C GLY A 272 4.30 22.85 7.89
N GLY A 273 3.61 23.23 6.83
CA GLY A 273 4.20 23.38 5.51
C GLY A 273 5.32 24.43 5.42
N ALA A 274 5.23 25.53 6.17
CA ALA A 274 6.29 26.52 6.22
C ALA A 274 7.60 25.98 6.82
N VAL A 275 7.52 25.01 7.73
CA VAL A 275 8.71 24.33 8.27
C VAL A 275 9.28 23.36 7.24
N ALA A 276 8.43 22.62 6.54
CA ALA A 276 8.80 21.61 5.57
C ALA A 276 9.00 22.13 4.13
N GLU A 277 8.94 23.46 3.92
CA GLU A 277 9.07 24.07 2.59
C GLU A 277 10.30 23.56 1.85
N GLY A 278 10.09 23.10 0.62
CA GLY A 278 11.13 22.55 -0.24
C GLY A 278 11.38 21.05 -0.10
N TYR A 279 10.89 20.38 0.97
CA TYR A 279 11.06 18.95 1.19
C TYR A 279 10.39 18.11 0.10
N TYR A 280 11.08 17.06 -0.35
CA TYR A 280 10.55 16.15 -1.36
C TYR A 280 10.08 14.84 -0.76
N GLY A 281 9.05 14.27 -1.35
CA GLY A 281 8.50 12.98 -0.98
C GLY A 281 8.17 12.11 -2.18
N MET A 282 8.54 10.83 -2.10
CA MET A 282 8.20 9.82 -3.09
C MET A 282 6.80 9.27 -2.84
N GLN A 283 6.10 8.94 -3.93
CA GLN A 283 4.76 8.40 -3.91
C GLN A 283 4.64 7.22 -4.88
N PHE A 284 3.90 6.18 -4.50
CA PHE A 284 3.50 5.08 -5.39
C PHE A 284 1.99 5.07 -5.69
N ALA A 285 1.27 6.02 -5.13
CA ALA A 285 -0.13 6.31 -5.42
C ALA A 285 -0.32 7.81 -5.52
N GLY A 286 -1.31 8.27 -6.27
CA GLY A 286 -1.59 9.68 -6.46
C GLY A 286 -1.93 10.39 -5.15
N VAL A 287 -1.49 11.64 -5.04
CA VAL A 287 -1.76 12.55 -3.92
C VAL A 287 -2.90 13.48 -4.29
N GLY A 288 -3.70 13.88 -3.31
CA GLY A 288 -4.87 14.73 -3.52
C GLY A 288 -6.17 13.92 -3.54
N SER A 289 -7.26 14.64 -3.65
CA SER A 289 -8.60 14.09 -3.47
C SER A 289 -9.42 13.98 -4.77
N ASP A 290 -8.84 14.39 -5.90
CA ASP A 290 -9.55 14.47 -7.18
C ASP A 290 -9.31 13.22 -8.04
N TYR A 291 -9.76 12.08 -7.54
CA TYR A 291 -9.75 10.80 -8.25
C TYR A 291 -11.16 10.20 -8.30
N PRO A 292 -11.56 9.56 -9.42
CA PRO A 292 -12.88 8.96 -9.57
C PRO A 292 -13.27 8.05 -8.39
N VAL A 293 -12.38 7.19 -7.94
CA VAL A 293 -12.63 6.27 -6.82
C VAL A 293 -12.92 7.00 -5.50
N LEU A 294 -12.24 8.11 -5.25
CA LEU A 294 -12.47 8.92 -4.03
C LEU A 294 -13.81 9.66 -4.11
N ASN A 295 -14.20 10.11 -5.31
CA ASN A 295 -15.52 10.71 -5.53
C ASN A 295 -16.64 9.68 -5.32
N GLU A 296 -16.42 8.42 -5.75
CA GLU A 296 -17.37 7.33 -5.49
C GLU A 296 -17.50 7.01 -3.99
N ILE A 297 -16.39 7.00 -3.25
CA ILE A 297 -16.42 6.81 -1.79
C ILE A 297 -17.20 7.96 -1.11
N ARG A 298 -16.96 9.23 -1.49
CA ARG A 298 -17.74 10.36 -0.97
C ARG A 298 -19.23 10.23 -1.31
N ALA A 299 -19.55 9.83 -2.53
CA ALA A 299 -20.93 9.61 -2.95
C ALA A 299 -21.62 8.49 -2.15
N MET A 300 -20.88 7.43 -1.80
CA MET A 300 -21.37 6.36 -0.92
C MET A 300 -21.73 6.92 0.47
N TYR A 301 -20.85 7.70 1.10
CA TYR A 301 -21.12 8.32 2.40
C TYR A 301 -22.32 9.27 2.36
N LYS A 302 -22.38 10.11 1.32
CA LYS A 302 -23.52 11.02 1.10
C LYS A 302 -24.84 10.26 0.97
N LYS A 303 -24.86 9.14 0.24
CA LYS A 303 -26.05 8.29 0.09
C LYS A 303 -26.50 7.68 1.41
N GLU A 304 -25.57 7.44 2.34
CA GLU A 304 -25.87 6.93 3.68
C GLU A 304 -26.21 8.04 4.68
N GLY A 305 -26.22 9.31 4.27
CA GLY A 305 -26.44 10.45 5.17
C GLY A 305 -25.29 10.67 6.18
N LYS A 306 -24.07 10.27 5.81
CA LYS A 306 -22.88 10.37 6.66
C LYS A 306 -21.81 11.25 6.00
N GLU A 307 -20.96 11.86 6.83
CA GLU A 307 -19.74 12.49 6.36
C GLU A 307 -18.62 11.45 6.17
N PRO A 308 -17.74 11.65 5.18
CA PRO A 308 -16.52 10.85 5.04
C PRO A 308 -15.64 10.96 6.30
N PRO A 309 -14.82 9.95 6.61
CA PRO A 309 -13.94 10.00 7.76
C PRO A 309 -12.88 11.10 7.60
N ALA A 310 -12.47 11.70 8.73
CA ALA A 310 -11.46 12.77 8.74
C ALA A 310 -10.12 12.31 8.10
N GLU A 311 -9.80 11.02 8.18
CA GLU A 311 -8.62 10.40 7.60
C GLU A 311 -8.55 10.53 6.07
N MET A 312 -9.70 10.72 5.41
CA MET A 312 -9.77 10.96 3.95
C MET A 312 -9.05 12.25 3.54
N ALA A 313 -8.88 13.20 4.45
CA ALA A 313 -8.10 14.41 4.21
C ALA A 313 -6.58 14.15 4.18
N SER A 314 -6.11 13.04 4.77
CA SER A 314 -4.71 12.58 4.68
C SER A 314 -4.50 11.79 3.38
N THR A 315 -4.47 12.50 2.26
CA THR A 315 -4.60 11.90 0.93
C THR A 315 -3.50 10.89 0.61
N VAL A 316 -2.28 11.08 1.11
CA VAL A 316 -1.18 10.15 0.86
C VAL A 316 -1.47 8.76 1.42
N PHE A 317 -1.75 8.64 2.71
CA PHE A 317 -1.93 7.32 3.32
C PHE A 317 -3.31 6.73 3.05
N TYR A 318 -4.36 7.55 3.06
CA TYR A 318 -5.70 7.08 2.75
C TYR A 318 -5.80 6.51 1.32
N ASN A 319 -5.26 7.24 0.33
CA ASN A 319 -5.27 6.78 -1.07
C ASN A 319 -4.49 5.47 -1.26
N ARG A 320 -3.41 5.27 -0.51
CA ARG A 320 -2.68 3.99 -0.51
C ARG A 320 -3.52 2.86 0.02
N GLY A 321 -4.28 3.08 1.09
CA GLY A 321 -5.25 2.10 1.62
C GLY A 321 -6.28 1.71 0.58
N VAL A 322 -6.85 2.70 -0.11
CA VAL A 322 -7.78 2.50 -1.23
C VAL A 322 -7.14 1.69 -2.35
N LEU A 323 -5.92 2.04 -2.77
CA LEU A 323 -5.18 1.33 -3.82
C LEU A 323 -4.92 -0.13 -3.44
N ILE A 324 -4.44 -0.38 -2.22
CA ILE A 324 -4.14 -1.73 -1.75
C ILE A 324 -5.38 -2.61 -1.78
N ALA A 325 -6.50 -2.13 -1.23
CA ALA A 325 -7.77 -2.85 -1.28
C ALA A 325 -8.25 -3.09 -2.72
N ALA A 326 -8.08 -2.11 -3.59
CA ALA A 326 -8.51 -2.22 -4.99
C ALA A 326 -7.74 -3.28 -5.78
N VAL A 327 -6.42 -3.36 -5.59
CA VAL A 327 -5.58 -4.39 -6.22
C VAL A 327 -5.92 -5.78 -5.68
N HIS A 328 -6.17 -5.92 -4.37
CA HIS A 328 -6.62 -7.17 -3.75
C HIS A 328 -7.95 -7.64 -4.32
N ILE A 329 -8.91 -6.74 -4.44
CA ILE A 329 -10.24 -7.05 -4.97
C ILE A 329 -10.17 -7.37 -6.46
N GLU A 330 -9.27 -6.76 -7.23
CA GLU A 330 -9.07 -7.11 -8.63
C GLU A 330 -8.49 -8.53 -8.79
N ALA A 331 -7.53 -8.92 -7.93
CA ALA A 331 -7.03 -10.29 -7.91
C ALA A 331 -8.13 -11.30 -7.57
N ILE A 332 -8.97 -11.00 -6.57
CA ILE A 332 -10.13 -11.82 -6.19
C ILE A 332 -11.13 -11.88 -7.35
N ARG A 333 -11.40 -10.76 -8.04
CA ARG A 333 -12.28 -10.72 -9.23
C ARG A 333 -11.77 -11.67 -10.31
N ASN A 334 -10.48 -11.63 -10.60
CA ASN A 334 -9.86 -12.51 -11.60
C ASN A 334 -9.96 -13.98 -11.20
N ALA A 335 -9.79 -14.30 -9.92
CA ALA A 335 -9.94 -15.65 -9.38
C ALA A 335 -11.40 -16.16 -9.51
N LEU A 336 -12.37 -15.34 -9.12
CA LEU A 336 -13.80 -15.68 -9.22
C LEU A 336 -14.27 -15.85 -10.67
N LYS A 337 -13.80 -15.01 -11.59
CA LYS A 337 -14.07 -15.15 -13.03
C LYS A 337 -13.48 -16.43 -13.62
N ALA A 338 -12.33 -16.87 -13.12
CA ALA A 338 -11.72 -18.14 -13.55
C ALA A 338 -12.45 -19.37 -12.98
N LYS A 339 -13.26 -19.20 -11.90
CA LYS A 339 -13.98 -20.27 -11.19
C LYS A 339 -15.41 -19.87 -10.86
N PRO A 340 -16.27 -19.66 -11.87
CA PRO A 340 -17.62 -19.14 -11.67
C PRO A 340 -18.44 -20.01 -10.70
N GLY A 341 -19.00 -19.37 -9.67
CA GLY A 341 -19.84 -20.04 -8.65
C GLY A 341 -19.10 -20.97 -7.68
N GLY A 342 -17.79 -21.19 -7.88
CA GLY A 342 -16.96 -22.03 -7.04
C GLY A 342 -16.35 -21.31 -5.86
N THR A 343 -15.92 -22.07 -4.84
CA THR A 343 -15.10 -21.54 -3.73
C THR A 343 -13.68 -21.32 -4.22
N ILE A 344 -13.15 -20.10 -4.08
CA ILE A 344 -11.76 -19.77 -4.41
C ILE A 344 -10.84 -20.04 -3.22
N THR A 345 -9.59 -20.36 -3.53
CA THR A 345 -8.51 -20.61 -2.59
C THR A 345 -7.43 -19.51 -2.71
N GLY A 346 -6.44 -19.48 -1.81
CA GLY A 346 -5.29 -18.60 -1.95
C GLY A 346 -4.52 -18.82 -3.25
N ALA A 347 -4.43 -20.05 -3.74
CA ALA A 347 -3.79 -20.35 -5.03
C ALA A 347 -4.56 -19.76 -6.22
N ASP A 348 -5.90 -19.75 -6.16
CA ASP A 348 -6.72 -19.08 -7.18
C ASP A 348 -6.50 -17.55 -7.15
N VAL A 349 -6.39 -16.96 -5.95
CA VAL A 349 -6.12 -15.51 -5.79
C VAL A 349 -4.70 -15.16 -6.25
N LYS A 350 -3.70 -16.00 -5.97
CA LYS A 350 -2.35 -15.86 -6.54
C LYS A 350 -2.42 -15.76 -8.07
N ALA A 351 -3.08 -16.71 -8.72
CA ALA A 351 -3.26 -16.69 -10.17
C ALA A 351 -4.07 -15.47 -10.65
N GLY A 352 -4.94 -14.95 -9.79
CA GLY A 352 -5.70 -13.71 -10.03
C GLY A 352 -4.82 -12.47 -10.01
N PHE A 353 -3.85 -12.38 -9.10
CA PHE A 353 -2.84 -11.31 -9.11
C PHE A 353 -2.03 -11.32 -10.40
N GLU A 354 -1.55 -12.47 -10.82
CA GLU A 354 -0.70 -12.66 -12.02
C GLU A 354 -1.43 -12.39 -13.35
N LYS A 355 -2.72 -12.08 -13.29
CA LYS A 355 -3.54 -11.65 -14.43
C LYS A 355 -3.88 -10.16 -14.42
N ILE A 356 -3.42 -9.40 -13.42
CA ILE A 356 -3.64 -7.96 -13.36
C ILE A 356 -2.81 -7.30 -14.46
N LYS A 357 -3.48 -6.60 -15.39
CA LYS A 357 -2.86 -5.91 -16.50
C LYS A 357 -3.53 -4.57 -16.75
N GLY A 358 -2.71 -3.53 -16.85
CA GLY A 358 -3.19 -2.18 -17.16
C GLY A 358 -4.07 -1.57 -16.06
N PHE A 359 -3.95 -2.01 -14.81
CA PHE A 359 -4.75 -1.53 -13.69
C PHE A 359 -4.31 -0.15 -13.24
N THR A 360 -5.20 0.85 -13.31
CA THR A 360 -4.89 2.26 -13.00
C THR A 360 -5.72 2.85 -11.86
N LEU A 361 -6.81 2.22 -11.48
CA LEU A 361 -7.81 2.73 -10.53
C LEU A 361 -8.23 4.19 -10.84
N GLY A 362 -8.56 4.46 -12.10
CA GLY A 362 -8.95 5.80 -12.55
C GLY A 362 -7.81 6.83 -12.49
N GLY A 363 -6.57 6.40 -12.66
CA GLY A 363 -5.39 7.26 -12.67
C GLY A 363 -4.75 7.46 -11.29
N LEU A 364 -5.24 6.80 -10.23
CA LEU A 364 -4.62 6.84 -8.90
C LEU A 364 -3.23 6.20 -8.89
N VAL A 365 -2.96 5.30 -9.82
CA VAL A 365 -1.67 4.64 -10.02
C VAL A 365 -1.41 4.52 -11.52
N PRO A 366 -0.15 4.55 -11.99
CA PRO A 366 0.16 4.20 -13.37
C PRO A 366 -0.20 2.73 -13.66
N PRO A 367 -0.33 2.33 -14.93
CA PRO A 367 -0.74 0.97 -15.27
C PRO A 367 0.12 -0.08 -14.58
N LEU A 368 -0.48 -0.86 -13.67
CA LEU A 368 0.15 -2.00 -13.03
C LEU A 368 -0.01 -3.24 -13.93
N GLU A 369 1.06 -4.01 -14.05
CA GLU A 369 1.06 -5.30 -14.74
C GLU A 369 1.79 -6.33 -13.87
N ILE A 370 1.05 -7.23 -13.23
CA ILE A 370 1.59 -8.26 -12.35
C ILE A 370 1.57 -9.58 -13.11
N THR A 371 2.71 -10.27 -13.14
CA THR A 371 2.87 -11.54 -13.84
C THR A 371 3.52 -12.58 -12.93
N ALA A 372 3.53 -13.86 -13.33
CA ALA A 372 4.23 -14.90 -12.59
C ALA A 372 5.75 -14.68 -12.46
N LEU A 373 6.33 -13.80 -13.29
CA LEU A 373 7.76 -13.46 -13.27
C LEU A 373 8.04 -12.17 -12.51
N ASP A 374 7.08 -11.23 -12.51
CA ASP A 374 7.20 -9.92 -11.87
C ASP A 374 5.98 -9.66 -10.96
N HIS A 375 6.19 -9.75 -9.65
CA HIS A 375 5.18 -9.49 -8.64
C HIS A 375 5.16 -8.04 -8.14
N GLU A 376 6.11 -7.19 -8.54
CA GLU A 376 6.08 -5.76 -8.24
C GLU A 376 5.03 -5.03 -9.07
N GLY A 377 4.91 -5.43 -10.33
CA GLY A 377 3.88 -4.93 -11.23
C GLY A 377 4.12 -3.52 -11.76
N GLY A 378 5.28 -2.92 -11.47
CA GLY A 378 5.52 -1.61 -12.02
C GLY A 378 6.80 -0.91 -11.59
N GLY A 379 7.08 -0.76 -10.32
CA GLY A 379 8.23 0.00 -9.81
C GLY A 379 8.14 1.51 -10.08
N TRP A 380 6.92 2.02 -10.32
CA TRP A 380 6.70 3.42 -10.62
C TRP A 380 6.72 4.29 -9.35
N VAL A 381 7.48 5.38 -9.39
CA VAL A 381 7.55 6.38 -8.33
C VAL A 381 7.31 7.76 -8.92
N GLN A 382 6.50 8.57 -8.23
CA GLN A 382 6.32 9.97 -8.52
C GLN A 382 6.82 10.79 -7.34
N ILE A 383 7.49 11.92 -7.61
CA ILE A 383 8.01 12.79 -6.55
C ILE A 383 7.18 14.05 -6.46
N PHE A 384 6.84 14.41 -5.24
CA PHE A 384 6.16 15.65 -4.87
C PHE A 384 7.09 16.52 -4.04
N GLN A 385 6.83 17.81 -4.01
CA GLN A 385 7.55 18.78 -3.20
C GLN A 385 6.59 19.61 -2.37
N ILE A 386 6.93 19.95 -1.15
CA ILE A 386 6.21 20.97 -0.39
C ILE A 386 6.51 22.33 -0.98
N ARG A 387 5.48 22.97 -1.54
CA ARG A 387 5.50 24.33 -2.07
C ARG A 387 4.26 25.07 -1.59
N GLY A 388 4.46 26.24 -0.99
CA GLY A 388 3.36 26.97 -0.38
C GLY A 388 2.61 26.15 0.68
N GLY A 389 3.34 25.28 1.38
CA GLY A 389 2.80 24.44 2.45
C GLY A 389 2.03 23.19 1.99
N LYS A 390 1.97 22.87 0.69
CA LYS A 390 1.21 21.73 0.14
C LYS A 390 2.11 20.83 -0.70
N TRP A 391 1.74 19.56 -0.78
CA TRP A 391 2.35 18.61 -1.71
C TRP A 391 1.99 19.00 -3.16
N MET A 392 2.99 19.41 -3.94
CA MET A 392 2.86 19.75 -5.35
C MET A 392 3.69 18.78 -6.18
N LYS A 393 3.13 18.29 -7.28
CA LYS A 393 3.84 17.40 -8.21
C LYS A 393 5.15 18.02 -8.67
N ALA A 394 6.25 17.29 -8.54
CA ALA A 394 7.59 17.70 -8.95
C ALA A 394 8.12 16.90 -10.14
N THR A 395 7.69 15.63 -10.31
CA THR A 395 8.05 14.81 -11.47
C THR A 395 6.82 14.13 -12.04
N GLU A 396 6.93 13.62 -13.26
CA GLU A 396 6.05 12.57 -13.75
C GLU A 396 6.38 11.23 -13.07
N TRP A 397 5.56 10.19 -13.31
CA TRP A 397 5.87 8.82 -12.90
C TRP A 397 7.16 8.36 -13.58
N ASP A 398 8.05 7.77 -12.81
CA ASP A 398 9.38 7.40 -13.28
C ASP A 398 9.84 6.06 -12.70
N LYS A 399 10.77 5.41 -13.41
CA LYS A 399 11.54 4.24 -13.02
C LYS A 399 13.01 4.51 -13.24
N ALA A 400 13.87 3.79 -12.56
CA ALA A 400 15.30 4.03 -12.68
C ALA A 400 16.11 2.73 -12.58
N TYR A 401 17.22 2.66 -13.30
CA TYR A 401 18.23 1.62 -13.23
C TYR A 401 17.68 0.18 -13.25
N PRO A 402 16.87 -0.18 -14.26
CA PRO A 402 16.23 -1.51 -14.30
C PRO A 402 17.26 -2.65 -14.35
N GLU A 403 18.43 -2.43 -14.94
CA GLU A 403 19.53 -3.40 -15.01
C GLU A 403 20.12 -3.70 -13.64
N VAL A 404 20.26 -2.68 -12.77
CA VAL A 404 20.75 -2.83 -11.39
C VAL A 404 19.72 -3.58 -10.56
N LEU A 405 18.44 -3.20 -10.68
CA LEU A 405 17.35 -3.89 -9.99
C LEU A 405 17.27 -5.36 -10.39
N ALA A 406 17.29 -5.67 -11.68
CA ALA A 406 17.25 -7.05 -12.19
C ALA A 406 18.42 -7.89 -11.68
N LYS A 407 19.65 -7.32 -11.62
CA LYS A 407 20.82 -7.97 -11.04
C LYS A 407 20.57 -8.36 -9.58
N HIS A 408 20.14 -7.43 -8.75
CA HIS A 408 19.92 -7.68 -7.32
C HIS A 408 18.75 -8.64 -7.05
N ILE A 409 17.66 -8.56 -7.83
CA ILE A 409 16.54 -9.52 -7.76
C ILE A 409 17.04 -10.94 -8.04
N LYS A 410 17.87 -11.11 -9.09
CA LYS A 410 18.47 -12.40 -9.45
C LYS A 410 19.40 -12.93 -8.35
N GLU A 411 20.30 -12.09 -7.82
CA GLU A 411 21.29 -12.48 -6.81
C GLU A 411 20.65 -12.81 -5.46
N ALA A 412 19.63 -12.08 -5.03
CA ALA A 412 18.89 -12.36 -3.80
C ALA A 412 18.25 -13.74 -3.81
N GLY A 413 17.82 -14.22 -4.97
CA GLY A 413 17.28 -15.56 -5.11
C GLY A 413 18.31 -16.67 -5.18
N ALA A 414 19.60 -16.35 -5.37
CA ALA A 414 20.66 -17.35 -5.42
C ALA A 414 21.27 -17.67 -4.03
N LYS A 415 20.99 -16.83 -3.02
CA LYS A 415 21.54 -16.94 -1.65
C LYS A 415 20.71 -17.82 -0.70
N LYS A 416 19.97 -18.81 -1.23
CA LYS A 416 19.24 -19.81 -0.41
C LYS A 416 20.06 -21.06 -0.17
#